data_e68f1b9aa6e4207c25edd90e3debcff1
#
_entry.id   e68f1b9aa6e4207c25edd90e3debcff1
#
_cell.length_a   1.000
_cell.length_b   1.000
_cell.length_c   1.000
_cell.angle_alpha   90.00
_cell.angle_beta   90.00
_cell.angle_gamma   90.00
#
_symmetry.space_group_name_H-M   'P 1'
#
loop_
_entity.id
_entity.type
_entity.pdbx_description
1 polymer ?
#
loop_
_entity_poly.entity_id
_entity_poly.type
_entity_poly.pdbx_seq_one_letter_code
_entity_poly.pdbx_strand_id
1 'polypeptide(L)'
;LEGVFARGDRRLCDVILQAYQSGCIYDAWSEHFQYGKWVQAFSDHQLTMDFYIKRERREEEIFPWDFIDIGVSKEFLLKEYHQAKKEQVTSNCRAGCAGCGAAKFGCGVCMETREGGMEA
;
A
#
# COMPACT_ATOMS: atom_id res chain seq x y z
N LEU A 1 2.42 15.30 -2.46
CA LEU A 1 1.38 14.64 -3.28
C LEU A 1 1.61 13.15 -3.48
N GLU A 2 2.84 12.70 -3.72
CA GLU A 2 3.17 11.29 -3.96
C GLU A 2 2.55 10.35 -2.90
N GLY A 3 2.76 10.64 -1.61
CA GLY A 3 2.17 9.85 -0.52
C GLY A 3 0.64 9.88 -0.51
N VAL A 4 0.03 10.98 -0.94
CA VAL A 4 -1.44 11.09 -1.07
C VAL A 4 -1.94 10.14 -2.15
N PHE A 5 -1.29 10.11 -3.32
CA PHE A 5 -1.70 9.25 -4.43
C PHE A 5 -1.40 7.78 -4.15
N ALA A 6 -0.25 7.47 -3.55
CA ALA A 6 0.11 6.10 -3.15
C ALA A 6 -0.87 5.50 -2.12
N ARG A 7 -1.52 6.32 -1.30
CA ARG A 7 -2.49 5.91 -0.27
C ARG A 7 -3.93 6.26 -0.63
N GLY A 8 -4.15 6.78 -1.83
CA GLY A 8 -5.40 7.33 -2.30
C GLY A 8 -6.47 6.28 -2.63
N ASP A 9 -7.62 6.78 -2.99
CA ASP A 9 -8.75 5.99 -3.48
C ASP A 9 -9.44 6.72 -4.66
N ARG A 10 -10.53 6.14 -5.17
CA ARG A 10 -11.23 6.66 -6.37
C ARG A 10 -11.71 8.10 -6.26
N ARG A 11 -11.91 8.64 -5.06
CA ARG A 11 -12.31 10.04 -4.86
C ARG A 11 -11.28 11.03 -5.38
N LEU A 12 -10.00 10.59 -5.51
CA LEU A 12 -8.95 11.42 -6.07
C LEU A 12 -9.08 11.65 -7.58
N CYS A 13 -9.89 10.88 -8.30
CA CYS A 13 -10.06 11.05 -9.74
C CYS A 13 -10.52 12.47 -10.09
N ASP A 14 -11.52 12.99 -9.38
CA ASP A 14 -12.06 14.31 -9.63
C ASP A 14 -11.07 15.42 -9.26
N VAL A 15 -10.32 15.23 -8.17
CA VAL A 15 -9.24 16.14 -7.76
C VAL A 15 -8.14 16.22 -8.83
N ILE A 16 -7.72 15.06 -9.36
CA ILE A 16 -6.68 14.99 -10.41
C ILE A 16 -7.19 15.65 -11.69
N LEU A 17 -8.43 15.38 -12.08
CA LEU A 17 -9.04 15.97 -13.26
C LEU A 17 -9.10 17.49 -13.14
N GLN A 18 -9.54 18.03 -12.01
CA GLN A 18 -9.59 19.47 -11.77
C GLN A 18 -8.20 20.09 -11.76
N ALA A 19 -7.22 19.47 -11.12
CA ALA A 19 -5.84 19.97 -11.12
C ALA A 19 -5.29 20.03 -12.55
N TYR A 20 -5.50 18.98 -13.36
CA TYR A 20 -5.13 18.95 -14.76
C TYR A 20 -5.80 20.08 -15.57
N GLN A 21 -7.11 20.27 -15.44
CA GLN A 21 -7.86 21.34 -16.10
C GLN A 21 -7.39 22.74 -15.68
N SER A 22 -6.86 22.86 -14.48
CA SER A 22 -6.25 24.08 -13.94
C SER A 22 -4.81 24.30 -14.43
N GLY A 23 -4.26 23.38 -15.24
CA GLY A 23 -2.94 23.48 -15.84
C GLY A 23 -1.82 22.82 -15.06
N CYS A 24 -2.11 21.90 -14.14
CA CYS A 24 -1.12 21.05 -13.47
C CYS A 24 -0.73 19.88 -14.39
N ILE A 25 0.17 20.13 -15.36
CA ILE A 25 0.53 19.16 -16.40
C ILE A 25 1.97 18.67 -16.24
N TYR A 26 2.87 19.56 -15.85
CA TYR A 26 4.31 19.29 -15.76
C TYR A 26 4.81 19.28 -14.31
N ASP A 27 4.04 18.72 -13.41
CA ASP A 27 4.29 18.75 -11.95
C ASP A 27 5.53 17.95 -11.51
N ALA A 28 6.14 17.16 -12.41
CA ALA A 28 7.42 16.52 -12.17
C ALA A 28 8.60 17.50 -12.14
N TRP A 29 8.43 18.70 -12.71
CA TRP A 29 9.43 19.77 -12.69
C TRP A 29 9.06 20.80 -11.64
N SER A 30 9.98 21.09 -10.73
CA SER A 30 9.75 21.98 -9.58
C SER A 30 9.32 23.39 -10.00
N GLU A 31 9.83 23.88 -11.13
CA GLU A 31 9.48 25.20 -11.71
C GLU A 31 8.04 25.27 -12.25
N HIS A 32 7.43 24.12 -12.56
CA HIS A 32 6.06 24.03 -13.05
C HIS A 32 5.06 23.59 -11.97
N PHE A 33 5.56 23.08 -10.85
CA PHE A 33 4.74 22.56 -9.77
C PHE A 33 3.96 23.68 -9.05
N GLN A 34 2.63 23.62 -9.11
CA GLN A 34 1.75 24.62 -8.54
C GLN A 34 0.93 24.07 -7.37
N TYR A 35 1.59 23.93 -6.21
CA TYR A 35 0.97 23.33 -5.01
C TYR A 35 -0.38 23.94 -4.63
N GLY A 36 -0.55 25.27 -4.78
CA GLY A 36 -1.78 25.96 -4.46
C GLY A 36 -2.99 25.46 -5.27
N LYS A 37 -2.80 25.10 -6.53
CA LYS A 37 -3.88 24.53 -7.37
C LYS A 37 -4.32 23.15 -6.87
N TRP A 38 -3.38 22.34 -6.40
CA TRP A 38 -3.70 21.05 -5.79
C TRP A 38 -4.48 21.23 -4.48
N VAL A 39 -4.06 22.15 -3.62
CA VAL A 39 -4.78 22.47 -2.38
C VAL A 39 -6.21 22.91 -2.68
N GLN A 40 -6.39 23.77 -3.70
CA GLN A 40 -7.72 24.23 -4.11
C GLN A 40 -8.57 23.05 -4.64
N ALA A 41 -8.01 22.21 -5.51
CA ALA A 41 -8.73 21.05 -6.04
C ALA A 41 -9.19 20.08 -4.93
N PHE A 42 -8.34 19.83 -3.94
CA PHE A 42 -8.74 19.04 -2.77
C PHE A 42 -9.88 19.68 -2.00
N SER A 43 -9.79 20.99 -1.75
CA SER A 43 -10.82 21.75 -1.03
C SER A 43 -12.16 21.73 -1.75
N ASP A 44 -12.17 21.94 -3.06
CA ASP A 44 -13.39 21.98 -3.86
C ASP A 44 -14.14 20.63 -3.85
N HIS A 45 -13.41 19.53 -3.76
CA HIS A 45 -13.97 18.19 -3.62
C HIS A 45 -14.18 17.74 -2.16
N GLN A 46 -14.07 18.65 -1.20
CA GLN A 46 -14.25 18.39 0.24
C GLN A 46 -13.33 17.28 0.76
N LEU A 47 -12.13 17.17 0.18
CA LEU A 47 -11.08 16.23 0.58
C LEU A 47 -9.90 16.98 1.20
N THR A 48 -9.12 16.27 1.99
CA THR A 48 -7.87 16.80 2.56
C THR A 48 -6.74 15.82 2.30
N MET A 49 -5.55 16.34 2.01
CA MET A 49 -4.35 15.50 1.86
C MET A 49 -4.05 14.75 3.16
N ASP A 50 -4.27 15.38 4.31
CA ASP A 50 -4.04 14.82 5.64
C ASP A 50 -4.85 13.55 5.91
N PHE A 51 -6.06 13.47 5.36
CA PHE A 51 -6.89 12.26 5.46
C PHE A 51 -6.16 11.04 4.89
N TYR A 52 -5.38 11.20 3.83
CA TYR A 52 -4.68 10.08 3.18
C TYR A 52 -3.34 9.76 3.84
N ILE A 53 -2.59 10.78 4.32
CA ILE A 53 -1.20 10.59 4.74
C ILE A 53 -0.97 10.58 6.24
N LYS A 54 -1.81 11.28 7.03
CA LYS A 54 -1.56 11.43 8.47
C LYS A 54 -2.38 10.50 9.36
N ARG A 55 -3.57 10.06 8.90
CA ARG A 55 -4.38 9.19 9.75
C ARG A 55 -3.83 7.75 9.76
N GLU A 56 -3.90 7.12 10.91
CA GLU A 56 -3.75 5.68 11.03
C GLU A 56 -5.00 4.99 10.46
N ARG A 57 -4.80 3.97 9.63
CA ARG A 57 -5.90 3.18 9.07
C ARG A 57 -6.29 2.09 10.05
N ARG A 58 -7.59 1.79 10.15
CA ARG A 58 -8.09 0.69 10.98
C ARG A 58 -7.73 -0.65 10.34
N GLU A 59 -7.56 -1.67 11.18
CA GLU A 59 -7.21 -3.02 10.72
C GLU A 59 -8.30 -3.65 9.87
N GLU A 60 -9.57 -3.31 10.16
CA GLU A 60 -10.75 -3.79 9.43
C GLU A 60 -11.04 -3.00 8.16
N GLU A 61 -10.30 -1.91 7.91
CA GLU A 61 -10.53 -1.07 6.73
C GLU A 61 -10.21 -1.84 5.46
N ILE A 62 -11.12 -1.74 4.48
CA ILE A 62 -10.91 -2.28 3.14
C ILE A 62 -10.10 -1.26 2.35
N PHE A 63 -8.95 -1.66 1.85
CA PHE A 63 -8.10 -0.82 1.03
C PHE A 63 -8.41 -0.96 -0.45
N PRO A 64 -8.13 0.07 -1.27
CA PRO A 64 -8.36 0.03 -2.72
C PRO A 64 -7.66 -1.13 -3.44
N TRP A 65 -6.62 -1.70 -2.83
CA TRP A 65 -5.81 -2.80 -3.37
C TRP A 65 -6.06 -4.17 -2.71
N ASP A 66 -7.00 -4.28 -1.75
CA ASP A 66 -7.26 -5.55 -1.03
C ASP A 66 -7.77 -6.68 -1.96
N PHE A 67 -8.23 -6.34 -3.17
CA PHE A 67 -8.62 -7.33 -4.19
C PHE A 67 -7.42 -7.95 -4.92
N ILE A 68 -6.21 -7.42 -4.75
CA ILE A 68 -5.00 -7.91 -5.40
C ILE A 68 -4.35 -8.94 -4.49
N ASP A 69 -4.32 -10.19 -4.95
CA ASP A 69 -3.61 -11.26 -4.25
C ASP A 69 -2.12 -11.26 -4.61
N ILE A 70 -1.31 -10.72 -3.70
CA ILE A 70 0.15 -10.68 -3.84
C ILE A 70 0.85 -11.91 -3.24
N GLY A 71 0.08 -12.88 -2.72
CA GLY A 71 0.61 -14.09 -2.09
C GLY A 71 0.97 -13.96 -0.63
N VAL A 72 1.01 -12.75 -0.08
CA VAL A 72 1.18 -12.52 1.35
C VAL A 72 -0.18 -12.20 1.96
N SER A 73 -0.59 -12.95 2.98
CA SER A 73 -1.92 -12.77 3.56
C SER A 73 -2.01 -11.49 4.41
N LYS A 74 -3.21 -10.91 4.48
CA LYS A 74 -3.48 -9.73 5.31
C LYS A 74 -3.28 -10.04 6.80
N GLU A 75 -3.64 -11.24 7.23
CA GLU A 75 -3.44 -11.73 8.59
C GLU A 75 -1.95 -11.75 8.96
N PHE A 76 -1.10 -12.19 8.03
CA PHE A 76 0.34 -12.16 8.24
C PHE A 76 0.86 -10.73 8.38
N LEU A 77 0.42 -9.81 7.50
CA LEU A 77 0.82 -8.41 7.57
C LEU A 77 0.38 -7.75 8.89
N LEU A 78 -0.82 -8.06 9.38
CA LEU A 78 -1.30 -7.58 10.68
C LEU A 78 -0.47 -8.16 11.84
N LYS A 79 -0.14 -9.45 11.79
CA LYS A 79 0.75 -10.09 12.78
C LYS A 79 2.11 -9.38 12.82
N GLU A 80 2.71 -9.11 11.65
CA GLU A 80 4.00 -8.41 11.56
C GLU A 80 3.90 -6.98 12.11
N TYR A 81 2.81 -6.28 11.81
CA TYR A 81 2.56 -4.94 12.36
C TYR A 81 2.47 -4.94 13.88
N HIS A 82 1.77 -5.92 14.48
CA HIS A 82 1.70 -6.04 15.94
C HIS A 82 3.02 -6.44 16.57
N GLN A 83 3.82 -7.28 15.90
CA GLN A 83 5.16 -7.64 16.35
C GLN A 83 6.10 -6.42 16.30
N ALA A 84 6.04 -5.64 15.21
CA ALA A 84 6.83 -4.41 15.08
C ALA A 84 6.53 -3.40 16.19
N LYS A 85 5.26 -3.24 16.58
CA LYS A 85 4.87 -2.40 17.73
C LYS A 85 5.48 -2.87 19.07
N LYS A 86 5.84 -4.15 19.16
CA LYS A 86 6.49 -4.77 20.34
C LYS A 86 8.01 -4.89 20.17
N GLU A 87 8.58 -4.30 19.13
CA GLU A 87 10.00 -4.40 18.77
C GLU A 87 10.48 -5.86 18.58
N GLN A 88 9.56 -6.75 18.14
CA GLN A 88 9.87 -8.16 17.89
C GLN A 88 10.16 -8.35 16.39
N VAL A 89 11.18 -9.14 16.09
CA VAL A 89 11.63 -9.43 14.73
C VAL A 89 11.19 -10.85 14.36
N THR A 90 10.56 -10.99 13.19
CA THR A 90 10.23 -12.28 12.61
C THR A 90 11.48 -12.95 12.03
N SER A 91 11.67 -14.22 12.32
CA SER A 91 12.77 -15.00 11.78
C SER A 91 12.70 -15.10 10.26
N ASN A 92 13.85 -15.22 9.62
CA ASN A 92 13.90 -15.45 8.16
C ASN A 92 13.42 -16.86 7.80
N CYS A 93 13.03 -17.07 6.54
CA CYS A 93 12.48 -18.34 6.05
C CYS A 93 13.43 -19.55 6.13
N ARG A 94 14.74 -19.35 6.39
CA ARG A 94 15.70 -20.45 6.62
C ARG A 94 15.67 -20.97 8.04
N ALA A 95 15.22 -20.14 8.98
CA ALA A 95 15.08 -20.52 10.39
C ALA A 95 13.72 -21.18 10.69
N GLY A 96 12.75 -21.00 9.83
CA GLY A 96 11.39 -21.57 9.97
C GLY A 96 10.35 -20.80 9.18
N CYS A 97 9.22 -21.43 8.93
CA CYS A 97 8.10 -20.80 8.23
C CYS A 97 7.35 -19.83 9.15
N ALA A 98 7.20 -18.58 8.75
CA ALA A 98 6.44 -17.57 9.46
C ALA A 98 4.94 -17.54 9.10
N GLY A 99 4.49 -18.38 8.15
CA GLY A 99 3.09 -18.48 7.73
C GLY A 99 2.60 -17.30 6.89
N CYS A 100 3.46 -16.72 6.04
CA CYS A 100 3.10 -15.52 5.25
C CYS A 100 2.05 -15.77 4.15
N GLY A 101 1.86 -17.02 3.71
CA GLY A 101 0.94 -17.36 2.61
C GLY A 101 1.62 -17.65 1.27
N ALA A 102 2.91 -17.34 1.11
CA ALA A 102 3.64 -17.51 -0.15
C ALA A 102 3.77 -18.97 -0.61
N ALA A 103 3.59 -19.94 0.29
CA ALA A 103 3.62 -21.38 -0.02
C ALA A 103 2.63 -21.79 -1.12
N LYS A 104 1.53 -21.06 -1.30
CA LYS A 104 0.52 -21.32 -2.34
C LYS A 104 1.06 -21.20 -3.78
N PHE A 105 2.18 -20.52 -4.00
CA PHE A 105 2.80 -20.41 -5.31
C PHE A 105 3.71 -21.62 -5.67
N GLY A 106 3.86 -22.58 -4.76
CA GLY A 106 4.59 -23.82 -5.01
C GLY A 106 6.12 -23.70 -4.90
N CYS A 107 6.81 -24.70 -5.46
CA CYS A 107 8.26 -24.81 -5.39
C CYS A 107 8.98 -23.61 -5.99
N GLY A 108 10.04 -23.17 -5.30
CA GLY A 108 10.90 -22.07 -5.76
C GLY A 108 10.55 -20.70 -5.20
N VAL A 109 9.34 -20.53 -4.66
CA VAL A 109 8.91 -19.28 -4.01
C VAL A 109 9.03 -19.37 -2.49
N CYS A 110 8.70 -20.52 -1.90
CA CYS A 110 8.78 -20.76 -0.47
C CYS A 110 9.68 -21.95 -0.15
N MET A 111 10.49 -21.84 0.89
CA MET A 111 11.41 -22.93 1.29
C MET A 111 10.68 -24.15 1.84
N GLU A 112 9.55 -23.96 2.49
CA GLU A 112 8.73 -25.05 3.04
C GLU A 112 8.20 -26.00 1.96
N THR A 113 7.93 -25.48 0.75
CA THR A 113 7.47 -26.30 -0.38
C THR A 113 8.59 -27.09 -1.08
N ARG A 114 9.86 -26.84 -0.74
CA ARG A 114 11.00 -27.56 -1.32
C ARG A 114 11.25 -28.91 -0.64
N GLU A 115 10.85 -29.06 0.64
CA GLU A 115 11.09 -30.29 1.40
C GLU A 115 9.99 -31.34 1.22
N GLY A 116 8.77 -30.93 0.79
CA GLY A 116 7.64 -31.83 0.56
C GLY A 116 7.51 -32.39 -0.86
N GLY A 117 8.40 -32.04 -1.77
CA GLY A 117 8.32 -32.36 -3.22
C GLY A 117 9.24 -33.46 -3.72
N MET A 118 9.86 -34.27 -2.86
CA MET A 118 10.72 -35.38 -3.24
C MET A 118 10.20 -36.74 -2.76
N GLU A 119 8.92 -37.00 -3.02
CA GLU A 119 8.38 -38.36 -3.04
C GLU A 119 7.46 -38.52 -4.25
N ALA A 120 8.04 -38.99 -5.36
CA ALA A 120 7.39 -39.78 -6.38
C ALA A 120 8.44 -40.47 -7.26
#